data_e0022374da9d0a0e27179dfd5cee6bae
#
_entry.id   e0022374da9d0a0e27179dfd5cee6bae
#
_cell.length_a   1.000
_cell.length_b   1.000
_cell.length_c   1.000
_cell.angle_alpha   90.00
_cell.angle_beta   90.00
_cell.angle_gamma   90.00
#
_symmetry.space_group_name_H-M   'P 1'
#
loop_
_entity.id
_entity.type
_entity.pdbx_description
1 polymer ?
#
loop_
_entity_poly.entity_id
_entity_poly.type
_entity_poly.pdbx_seq_one_letter_code
_entity_poly.pdbx_strand_id
1 'polypeptide(L)'
;MKVLFATGEAFPFVKTGGLGDVSYSLPKALVQKEKVDVRVILPKYSKISKDLLKDAKHLGHKEIWVAHHNEYVGIEEVELEGVIYYLVDNERYFKRPNVYGEFDDCERFLFFCKAVVETMDITGFKPDIIHCNDWQTALIPIYLKERGIYDIKTIFTIHNLRFQGFFFNNVIEDLLEIDRAKYFQEDGLKYYDMISFLKGGVVYSDYVTTVSDSYAEEIKTSELGEGIHGLFQKYDYRLSGIVNGIDKSSYPLFKKSHKTLKADLQKKLGLNVEEKTPLVAIITRLDRQKGLDYIVEKFDEMMSLGIQFVLLGTGEKRY
;
A
#
# COMPACT_ATOMS: atom_id res chain seq x y z
N MET A 1 -22.77 7.39 -4.13
CA MET A 1 -21.35 7.60 -4.44
C MET A 1 -20.68 6.24 -4.52
N LYS A 2 -19.94 6.01 -5.59
CA LYS A 2 -19.22 4.77 -5.89
C LYS A 2 -17.73 5.02 -5.84
N VAL A 3 -16.98 4.24 -5.07
CA VAL A 3 -15.54 4.39 -4.89
C VAL A 3 -14.82 3.10 -5.27
N LEU A 4 -13.84 3.19 -6.18
CA LEU A 4 -12.90 2.10 -6.44
C LEU A 4 -11.61 2.38 -5.65
N PHE A 5 -11.35 1.57 -4.65
CA PHE A 5 -10.18 1.68 -3.80
C PHE A 5 -9.04 0.82 -4.38
N ALA A 6 -8.11 1.46 -5.08
CA ALA A 6 -6.97 0.79 -5.71
C ALA A 6 -5.78 0.73 -4.75
N THR A 7 -5.19 -0.46 -4.59
CA THR A 7 -4.13 -0.70 -3.61
C THR A 7 -3.17 -1.80 -4.03
N GLY A 8 -1.92 -1.75 -3.59
CA GLY A 8 -0.94 -2.82 -3.79
C GLY A 8 -1.11 -3.99 -2.83
N GLU A 9 -1.81 -3.82 -1.70
CA GLU A 9 -2.04 -4.86 -0.69
C GLU A 9 -3.32 -4.62 0.09
N ALA A 10 -3.98 -5.67 0.56
CA ALA A 10 -5.13 -5.63 1.45
C ALA A 10 -5.21 -6.90 2.31
N PHE A 11 -5.34 -6.74 3.63
CA PHE A 11 -5.68 -7.88 4.52
C PHE A 11 -7.09 -8.39 4.20
N PRO A 12 -7.37 -9.71 4.25
CA PRO A 12 -6.44 -10.81 4.56
C PRO A 12 -5.77 -11.41 3.33
N PHE A 13 -5.96 -10.85 2.13
CA PHE A 13 -5.40 -11.38 0.88
C PHE A 13 -3.86 -11.36 0.92
N VAL A 14 -3.29 -10.19 1.14
CA VAL A 14 -1.85 -10.00 1.32
C VAL A 14 -1.59 -8.75 2.17
N LYS A 15 -0.57 -8.83 3.02
CA LYS A 15 -0.18 -7.72 3.90
C LYS A 15 1.33 -7.71 4.09
N THR A 16 1.96 -6.57 3.88
CA THR A 16 3.37 -6.34 4.18
C THR A 16 3.57 -5.23 5.21
N GLY A 17 2.57 -4.36 5.38
CA GLY A 17 2.63 -3.22 6.28
C GLY A 17 1.26 -2.70 6.70
N GLY A 18 1.23 -1.46 7.19
CA GLY A 18 0.00 -0.79 7.64
C GLY A 18 -0.99 -0.51 6.52
N LEU A 19 -0.53 -0.38 5.27
CA LEU A 19 -1.40 -0.21 4.11
C LEU A 19 -2.40 -1.37 4.00
N GLY A 20 -1.95 -2.62 4.20
CA GLY A 20 -2.85 -3.77 4.16
C GLY A 20 -3.99 -3.69 5.16
N ASP A 21 -3.74 -3.17 6.38
CA ASP A 21 -4.80 -2.98 7.40
C ASP A 21 -5.78 -1.88 6.99
N VAL A 22 -5.28 -0.76 6.47
CA VAL A 22 -6.11 0.36 6.01
C VAL A 22 -6.96 -0.06 4.81
N SER A 23 -6.37 -0.78 3.85
CA SER A 23 -7.05 -1.27 2.64
C SER A 23 -8.14 -2.31 2.92
N TYR A 24 -8.18 -2.86 4.13
CA TYR A 24 -9.28 -3.70 4.62
C TYR A 24 -10.26 -2.88 5.45
N SER A 25 -9.78 -2.15 6.46
CA SER A 25 -10.64 -1.54 7.47
C SER A 25 -11.39 -0.31 6.98
N LEU A 26 -10.77 0.53 6.13
CA LEU A 26 -11.41 1.73 5.61
C LEU A 26 -12.54 1.42 4.62
N PRO A 27 -12.37 0.58 3.58
CA PRO A 27 -13.46 0.15 2.71
C PRO A 27 -14.63 -0.48 3.49
N LYS A 28 -14.33 -1.37 4.43
CA LYS A 28 -15.33 -1.99 5.31
C LYS A 28 -16.12 -0.96 6.11
N ALA A 29 -15.45 0.01 6.73
CA ALA A 29 -16.10 1.07 7.48
C ALA A 29 -16.99 1.96 6.60
N LEU A 30 -16.54 2.32 5.41
CA LEU A 30 -17.30 3.14 4.47
C LEU A 30 -18.56 2.41 3.97
N VAL A 31 -18.45 1.13 3.66
CA VAL A 31 -19.60 0.31 3.26
C VAL A 31 -20.60 0.13 4.41
N GLN A 32 -20.14 -0.27 5.58
CA GLN A 32 -21.00 -0.65 6.69
C GLN A 32 -21.60 0.54 7.44
N LYS A 33 -20.82 1.61 7.64
CA LYS A 33 -21.23 2.76 8.45
C LYS A 33 -21.80 3.89 7.61
N GLU A 34 -21.13 4.22 6.50
CA GLU A 34 -21.48 5.38 5.66
C GLU A 34 -22.34 4.99 4.44
N LYS A 35 -22.51 3.69 4.21
CA LYS A 35 -23.29 3.12 3.07
C LYS A 35 -22.83 3.64 1.71
N VAL A 36 -21.52 3.84 1.57
CA VAL A 36 -20.88 4.15 0.31
C VAL A 36 -20.61 2.84 -0.42
N ASP A 37 -20.88 2.76 -1.73
CA ASP A 37 -20.52 1.59 -2.54
C ASP A 37 -19.01 1.64 -2.82
N VAL A 38 -18.22 1.00 -1.94
CA VAL A 38 -16.78 0.90 -2.06
C VAL A 38 -16.41 -0.50 -2.50
N ARG A 39 -15.60 -0.59 -3.55
CA ARG A 39 -14.99 -1.84 -4.01
C ARG A 39 -13.48 -1.69 -4.02
N VAL A 40 -12.76 -2.74 -3.70
CA VAL A 40 -11.30 -2.74 -3.64
C VAL A 40 -10.77 -3.43 -4.88
N ILE A 41 -9.69 -2.90 -5.48
CA ILE A 41 -8.96 -3.57 -6.56
C ILE A 41 -7.49 -3.71 -6.20
N LEU A 42 -6.96 -4.92 -6.32
CA LEU A 42 -5.57 -5.25 -6.00
C LEU A 42 -5.04 -6.38 -6.89
N PRO A 43 -3.71 -6.54 -7.01
CA PRO A 43 -3.13 -7.66 -7.74
C PRO A 43 -3.45 -9.02 -7.11
N LYS A 44 -3.69 -10.04 -7.95
CA LYS A 44 -3.86 -11.43 -7.52
C LYS A 44 -2.50 -12.09 -7.30
N TYR A 45 -1.90 -11.85 -6.15
CA TYR A 45 -0.61 -12.46 -5.81
C TYR A 45 -0.73 -13.96 -5.54
N SER A 46 0.31 -14.71 -5.89
CA SER A 46 0.39 -16.16 -5.61
C SER A 46 0.40 -16.49 -4.09
N LYS A 47 0.67 -15.51 -3.25
CA LYS A 47 0.63 -15.66 -1.79
C LYS A 47 -0.76 -15.62 -1.18
N ILE A 48 -1.78 -15.25 -1.95
CA ILE A 48 -3.17 -15.25 -1.47
C ILE A 48 -3.59 -16.68 -1.16
N SER A 49 -4.13 -16.90 0.03
CA SER A 49 -4.59 -18.23 0.45
C SER A 49 -5.67 -18.75 -0.49
N LYS A 50 -5.58 -20.03 -0.85
CA LYS A 50 -6.59 -20.70 -1.68
C LYS A 50 -7.98 -20.68 -1.03
N ASP A 51 -8.05 -20.66 0.29
CA ASP A 51 -9.33 -20.58 1.01
C ASP A 51 -10.05 -19.26 0.75
N LEU A 52 -9.31 -18.15 0.56
CA LEU A 52 -9.88 -16.87 0.20
C LEU A 52 -10.37 -16.81 -1.25
N LEU A 53 -9.84 -17.67 -2.11
CA LEU A 53 -10.15 -17.72 -3.53
C LEU A 53 -11.19 -18.79 -3.91
N LYS A 54 -11.64 -19.61 -2.95
CA LYS A 54 -12.55 -20.75 -3.23
C LYS A 54 -13.88 -20.33 -3.87
N ASP A 55 -14.38 -19.16 -3.51
CA ASP A 55 -15.63 -18.60 -4.00
C ASP A 55 -15.40 -17.44 -5.01
N ALA A 56 -14.17 -17.30 -5.51
CA ALA A 56 -13.82 -16.27 -6.49
C ALA A 56 -14.57 -16.51 -7.81
N LYS A 57 -15.17 -15.44 -8.33
CA LYS A 57 -15.88 -15.44 -9.60
C LYS A 57 -15.02 -14.80 -10.68
N HIS A 58 -14.72 -15.52 -11.74
CA HIS A 58 -14.10 -14.93 -12.92
C HIS A 58 -15.14 -14.06 -13.65
N LEU A 59 -14.90 -12.73 -13.68
CA LEU A 59 -15.79 -11.79 -14.35
C LEU A 59 -15.53 -11.67 -15.84
N GLY A 60 -14.28 -11.87 -16.26
CA GLY A 60 -13.85 -11.79 -17.64
C GLY A 60 -12.37 -11.49 -17.76
N HIS A 61 -11.91 -11.45 -18.98
CA HIS A 61 -10.52 -11.11 -19.29
C HIS A 61 -10.42 -10.41 -20.65
N LYS A 62 -9.31 -9.75 -20.88
CA LYS A 62 -8.90 -9.18 -22.17
C LYS A 62 -7.38 -9.15 -22.29
N GLU A 63 -6.88 -8.75 -23.43
CA GLU A 63 -5.50 -8.33 -23.60
C GLU A 63 -5.40 -6.82 -23.55
N ILE A 64 -4.39 -6.31 -22.86
CA ILE A 64 -4.06 -4.89 -22.82
C ILE A 64 -2.63 -4.69 -23.32
N TRP A 65 -2.39 -3.57 -24.00
CA TRP A 65 -1.07 -3.21 -24.49
C TRP A 65 -0.22 -2.62 -23.36
N VAL A 66 0.91 -3.25 -23.07
CA VAL A 66 1.84 -2.86 -21.99
C VAL A 66 3.26 -3.16 -22.42
N ALA A 67 4.17 -2.21 -22.24
CA ALA A 67 5.59 -2.42 -22.51
C ALA A 67 5.86 -3.05 -23.89
N HIS A 68 5.19 -2.52 -24.93
CA HIS A 68 5.29 -2.90 -26.33
C HIS A 68 4.80 -4.32 -26.70
N HIS A 69 3.96 -4.93 -25.84
CA HIS A 69 3.33 -6.22 -26.14
C HIS A 69 1.94 -6.33 -25.55
N ASN A 70 1.15 -7.29 -26.03
CA ASN A 70 -0.14 -7.62 -25.45
C ASN A 70 0.04 -8.50 -24.23
N GLU A 71 -0.59 -8.10 -23.13
CA GLU A 71 -0.61 -8.85 -21.89
C GLU A 71 -2.04 -9.22 -21.49
N TYR A 72 -2.20 -10.45 -21.07
CA TYR A 72 -3.44 -10.96 -20.49
C TYR A 72 -3.76 -10.19 -19.19
N VAL A 73 -5.01 -9.80 -19.03
CA VAL A 73 -5.55 -9.30 -17.77
C VAL A 73 -6.91 -9.95 -17.51
N GLY A 74 -7.00 -10.69 -16.41
CA GLY A 74 -8.25 -11.24 -15.91
C GLY A 74 -8.71 -10.51 -14.66
N ILE A 75 -10.01 -10.51 -14.42
CA ILE A 75 -10.60 -9.97 -13.19
C ILE A 75 -11.38 -11.08 -12.50
N GLU A 76 -11.00 -11.33 -11.24
CA GLU A 76 -11.77 -12.19 -10.35
C GLU A 76 -12.41 -11.35 -9.25
N GLU A 77 -13.63 -11.71 -8.87
CA GLU A 77 -14.40 -11.06 -7.81
C GLU A 77 -14.47 -11.96 -6.58
N VAL A 78 -14.17 -11.39 -5.41
CA VAL A 78 -14.37 -12.04 -4.11
C VAL A 78 -15.13 -11.07 -3.22
N GLU A 79 -16.18 -11.56 -2.54
CA GLU A 79 -16.86 -10.79 -1.51
C GLU A 79 -16.36 -11.21 -0.13
N LEU A 80 -15.94 -10.23 0.68
CA LEU A 80 -15.51 -10.46 2.06
C LEU A 80 -16.13 -9.40 2.98
N GLU A 81 -16.90 -9.85 3.97
CA GLU A 81 -17.55 -8.99 4.97
C GLU A 81 -18.37 -7.81 4.39
N GLY A 82 -19.01 -8.06 3.24
CA GLY A 82 -19.84 -7.08 2.55
C GLY A 82 -19.07 -6.08 1.68
N VAL A 83 -17.77 -6.28 1.51
CA VAL A 83 -16.93 -5.52 0.56
C VAL A 83 -16.58 -6.41 -0.62
N ILE A 84 -16.72 -5.89 -1.84
CA ILE A 84 -16.32 -6.55 -3.07
C ILE A 84 -14.85 -6.23 -3.35
N TYR A 85 -14.06 -7.28 -3.59
CA TYR A 85 -12.66 -7.20 -3.98
C TYR A 85 -12.49 -7.71 -5.40
N TYR A 86 -11.89 -6.90 -6.26
CA TYR A 86 -11.46 -7.27 -7.59
C TYR A 86 -9.98 -7.65 -7.56
N LEU A 87 -9.65 -8.84 -8.00
CA LEU A 87 -8.30 -9.35 -8.09
C LEU A 87 -7.85 -9.30 -9.54
N VAL A 88 -6.81 -8.53 -9.82
CA VAL A 88 -6.22 -8.42 -11.16
C VAL A 88 -5.31 -9.62 -11.38
N ASP A 89 -5.76 -10.55 -12.23
CA ASP A 89 -5.07 -11.79 -12.52
C ASP A 89 -4.10 -11.63 -13.70
N ASN A 90 -2.83 -11.86 -13.42
CA ASN A 90 -1.76 -12.02 -14.38
C ASN A 90 -0.61 -12.80 -13.71
N GLU A 91 -0.36 -14.03 -14.13
CA GLU A 91 0.67 -14.87 -13.50
C GLU A 91 2.09 -14.34 -13.76
N ARG A 92 2.36 -13.73 -14.93
CA ARG A 92 3.68 -13.19 -15.26
C ARG A 92 4.12 -12.16 -14.24
N TYR A 93 3.23 -11.25 -13.84
CA TYR A 93 3.55 -10.15 -12.94
C TYR A 93 3.31 -10.48 -11.46
N PHE A 94 2.33 -11.32 -11.12
CA PHE A 94 1.92 -11.48 -9.73
C PHE A 94 2.15 -12.87 -9.13
N LYS A 95 2.58 -13.85 -9.94
CA LYS A 95 3.06 -15.14 -9.42
C LYS A 95 4.54 -15.05 -9.07
N ARG A 96 4.85 -14.21 -8.11
CA ARG A 96 6.21 -13.90 -7.65
C ARG A 96 6.40 -14.26 -6.18
N PRO A 97 7.67 -14.50 -5.74
CA PRO A 97 7.97 -14.81 -4.35
C PRO A 97 7.71 -13.61 -3.42
N ASN A 98 7.83 -12.38 -3.92
CA ASN A 98 7.63 -11.18 -3.12
C ASN A 98 6.48 -10.33 -3.66
N VAL A 99 5.81 -9.61 -2.75
CA VAL A 99 4.79 -8.62 -3.11
C VAL A 99 5.44 -7.41 -3.76
N TYR A 100 6.57 -6.97 -3.21
CA TYR A 100 7.39 -5.83 -3.65
C TYR A 100 8.87 -6.22 -3.68
N GLY A 101 9.69 -5.43 -4.38
CA GLY A 101 11.12 -5.59 -4.44
C GLY A 101 11.59 -6.59 -5.51
N GLU A 102 10.76 -6.88 -6.49
CA GLU A 102 11.16 -7.64 -7.68
C GLU A 102 11.86 -6.70 -8.69
N PHE A 103 12.74 -7.26 -9.52
CA PHE A 103 13.53 -6.46 -10.46
C PHE A 103 12.67 -5.73 -11.51
N ASP A 104 11.48 -6.24 -11.78
CA ASP A 104 10.51 -5.75 -12.75
C ASP A 104 9.33 -4.97 -12.12
N ASP A 105 9.48 -4.47 -10.89
CA ASP A 105 8.41 -3.75 -10.18
C ASP A 105 7.87 -2.53 -10.96
N CYS A 106 8.70 -1.89 -11.78
CA CYS A 106 8.26 -0.83 -12.69
C CYS A 106 7.16 -1.32 -13.62
N GLU A 107 7.42 -2.39 -14.35
CA GLU A 107 6.49 -2.97 -15.33
C GLU A 107 5.28 -3.61 -14.65
N ARG A 108 5.47 -4.27 -13.51
CA ARG A 108 4.40 -4.90 -12.72
C ARG A 108 3.34 -3.90 -12.26
N PHE A 109 3.75 -2.77 -11.69
CA PHE A 109 2.81 -1.79 -11.16
C PHE A 109 2.34 -0.79 -12.22
N LEU A 110 3.08 -0.59 -13.28
CA LEU A 110 2.60 0.01 -14.51
C LEU A 110 1.44 -0.82 -15.10
N PHE A 111 1.64 -2.15 -15.27
CA PHE A 111 0.59 -3.06 -15.72
C PHE A 111 -0.64 -2.97 -14.81
N PHE A 112 -0.45 -3.01 -13.49
CA PHE A 112 -1.56 -2.90 -12.54
C PHE A 112 -2.35 -1.59 -12.72
N CYS A 113 -1.67 -0.46 -12.84
CA CYS A 113 -2.33 0.83 -13.06
C CYS A 113 -3.10 0.89 -14.38
N LYS A 114 -2.54 0.35 -15.48
CA LYS A 114 -3.27 0.22 -16.75
C LYS A 114 -4.45 -0.73 -16.63
N ALA A 115 -4.27 -1.90 -15.99
CA ALA A 115 -5.33 -2.87 -15.79
C ALA A 115 -6.52 -2.28 -15.04
N VAL A 116 -6.30 -1.48 -13.98
CA VAL A 116 -7.39 -0.81 -13.25
C VAL A 116 -8.24 0.06 -14.18
N VAL A 117 -7.62 0.80 -15.09
CA VAL A 117 -8.35 1.68 -16.02
C VAL A 117 -9.02 0.89 -17.15
N GLU A 118 -8.31 -0.06 -17.73
CA GLU A 118 -8.76 -0.80 -18.92
C GLU A 118 -9.84 -1.87 -18.61
N THR A 119 -9.98 -2.30 -17.34
CA THR A 119 -10.91 -3.38 -16.97
C THR A 119 -12.18 -2.90 -16.27
N MET A 120 -12.43 -1.59 -16.23
CA MET A 120 -13.67 -1.05 -15.63
C MET A 120 -14.95 -1.58 -16.34
N ASP A 121 -14.89 -1.85 -17.62
CA ASP A 121 -15.98 -2.47 -18.38
C ASP A 121 -16.23 -3.93 -17.97
N ILE A 122 -15.17 -4.71 -17.67
CA ILE A 122 -15.28 -6.08 -17.18
C ILE A 122 -15.95 -6.12 -15.81
N THR A 123 -15.58 -5.20 -14.93
CA THR A 123 -16.18 -5.15 -13.57
C THR A 123 -17.63 -4.68 -13.58
N GLY A 124 -18.09 -4.01 -14.63
CA GLY A 124 -19.39 -3.35 -14.68
C GLY A 124 -19.57 -2.27 -13.62
N PHE A 125 -18.48 -1.89 -12.92
CA PHE A 125 -18.48 -0.87 -11.88
C PHE A 125 -17.84 0.41 -12.39
N LYS A 126 -18.67 1.41 -12.67
CA LYS A 126 -18.20 2.76 -13.00
C LYS A 126 -18.11 3.57 -11.71
N PRO A 127 -16.90 3.85 -11.20
CA PRO A 127 -16.72 4.63 -9.98
C PRO A 127 -16.95 6.13 -10.24
N ASP A 128 -17.42 6.84 -9.22
CA ASP A 128 -17.37 8.30 -9.18
C ASP A 128 -15.95 8.78 -8.78
N ILE A 129 -15.28 7.97 -7.94
CA ILE A 129 -13.94 8.25 -7.40
C ILE A 129 -13.08 6.99 -7.49
N ILE A 130 -11.81 7.16 -7.94
CA ILE A 130 -10.76 6.16 -7.72
C ILE A 130 -9.84 6.66 -6.61
N HIS A 131 -9.77 5.89 -5.53
CA HIS A 131 -8.88 6.16 -4.40
C HIS A 131 -7.59 5.35 -4.54
N CYS A 132 -6.53 6.01 -4.95
CA CYS A 132 -5.21 5.42 -5.20
C CYS A 132 -4.37 5.45 -3.92
N ASN A 133 -3.63 4.37 -3.63
CA ASN A 133 -2.85 4.22 -2.41
C ASN A 133 -1.40 3.86 -2.70
N ASP A 134 -0.47 4.71 -2.29
CA ASP A 134 0.97 4.63 -2.50
C ASP A 134 1.40 4.52 -3.96
N TRP A 135 2.71 4.44 -4.20
CA TRP A 135 3.32 4.50 -5.52
C TRP A 135 2.85 3.42 -6.51
N GLN A 136 2.39 2.27 -6.00
CA GLN A 136 1.91 1.16 -6.82
C GLN A 136 0.65 1.49 -7.63
N THR A 137 -0.08 2.52 -7.23
CA THR A 137 -1.32 2.97 -7.88
C THR A 137 -1.21 4.37 -8.49
N ALA A 138 -0.03 4.97 -8.37
CA ALA A 138 0.18 6.39 -8.65
C ALA A 138 0.06 6.78 -10.14
N LEU A 139 0.16 5.83 -11.06
CA LEU A 139 -0.01 6.09 -12.49
C LEU A 139 -1.48 6.05 -12.95
N ILE A 140 -2.41 5.57 -12.13
CA ILE A 140 -3.84 5.51 -12.49
C ILE A 140 -4.38 6.89 -12.93
N PRO A 141 -4.13 8.01 -12.22
CA PRO A 141 -4.58 9.33 -12.64
C PRO A 141 -4.02 9.77 -14.00
N ILE A 142 -2.80 9.35 -14.33
CA ILE A 142 -2.19 9.61 -15.64
C ILE A 142 -2.93 8.84 -16.73
N TYR A 143 -3.14 7.53 -16.54
CA TYR A 143 -3.82 6.71 -17.56
C TYR A 143 -5.29 7.08 -17.75
N LEU A 144 -6.00 7.54 -16.73
CA LEU A 144 -7.33 8.13 -16.91
C LEU A 144 -7.29 9.33 -17.85
N LYS A 145 -6.33 10.24 -17.67
CA LYS A 145 -6.15 11.42 -18.54
C LYS A 145 -5.76 11.03 -19.97
N GLU A 146 -4.85 10.07 -20.14
CA GLU A 146 -4.45 9.57 -21.47
C GLU A 146 -5.62 8.89 -22.22
N ARG A 147 -6.58 8.31 -21.48
CA ARG A 147 -7.82 7.74 -22.04
C ARG A 147 -8.94 8.76 -22.21
N GLY A 148 -8.72 10.05 -21.87
CA GLY A 148 -9.75 11.08 -21.94
C GLY A 148 -10.88 10.91 -20.92
N ILE A 149 -10.64 10.18 -19.83
CA ILE A 149 -11.63 9.95 -18.77
C ILE A 149 -11.44 11.03 -17.70
N TYR A 150 -12.33 12.04 -17.71
CA TYR A 150 -12.26 13.19 -16.81
C TYR A 150 -13.44 13.26 -15.82
N ASP A 151 -14.44 12.42 -15.99
CA ASP A 151 -15.63 12.34 -15.14
C ASP A 151 -15.41 11.52 -13.86
N ILE A 152 -14.31 10.79 -13.76
CA ILE A 152 -13.90 10.07 -12.55
C ILE A 152 -12.88 10.92 -11.77
N LYS A 153 -13.18 11.21 -10.50
CA LYS A 153 -12.27 11.94 -9.62
C LYS A 153 -11.24 11.01 -8.98
N THR A 154 -10.09 11.55 -8.64
CA THR A 154 -8.99 10.78 -8.07
C THR A 154 -8.56 11.34 -6.72
N ILE A 155 -8.42 10.45 -5.73
CA ILE A 155 -7.77 10.72 -4.45
C ILE A 155 -6.49 9.89 -4.40
N PHE A 156 -5.38 10.50 -4.00
CA PHE A 156 -4.11 9.80 -3.82
C PHE A 156 -3.67 9.87 -2.37
N THR A 157 -3.56 8.73 -1.69
CA THR A 157 -3.10 8.64 -0.30
C THR A 157 -1.67 8.16 -0.21
N ILE A 158 -0.85 8.91 0.52
CA ILE A 158 0.54 8.59 0.83
C ILE A 158 0.57 7.94 2.22
N HIS A 159 0.89 6.64 2.28
CA HIS A 159 1.08 5.92 3.54
C HIS A 159 2.53 5.96 4.01
N ASN A 160 3.48 5.94 3.07
CA ASN A 160 4.89 6.05 3.39
C ASN A 160 5.68 6.73 2.25
N LEU A 161 6.03 8.00 2.44
CA LEU A 161 6.73 8.80 1.44
C LEU A 161 8.13 8.30 1.08
N ARG A 162 8.75 7.48 1.94
CA ARG A 162 10.06 6.90 1.65
C ARG A 162 10.07 5.97 0.43
N PHE A 163 8.93 5.35 0.14
CA PHE A 163 8.78 4.46 -1.02
C PHE A 163 8.08 5.20 -2.15
N GLN A 164 8.86 5.69 -3.11
CA GLN A 164 8.36 6.58 -4.16
C GLN A 164 8.22 5.90 -5.53
N GLY A 165 8.66 4.65 -5.68
CA GLY A 165 8.71 4.01 -6.99
C GLY A 165 9.64 4.77 -7.93
N PHE A 166 10.94 4.78 -7.60
CA PHE A 166 11.97 5.40 -8.42
C PHE A 166 12.43 4.45 -9.52
N PHE A 167 12.43 4.95 -10.77
CA PHE A 167 12.88 4.20 -11.93
C PHE A 167 13.67 5.10 -12.87
N PHE A 168 14.50 4.50 -13.74
CA PHE A 168 15.24 5.26 -14.74
C PHE A 168 14.29 5.97 -15.70
N ASN A 169 14.68 7.14 -16.19
CA ASN A 169 13.79 7.99 -16.99
C ASN A 169 13.47 7.44 -18.40
N ASN A 170 14.29 6.50 -18.94
CA ASN A 170 14.01 5.84 -20.20
C ASN A 170 12.73 4.97 -20.17
N VAL A 171 12.27 4.55 -19.00
CA VAL A 171 11.03 3.78 -18.89
C VAL A 171 9.78 4.55 -19.35
N ILE A 172 9.87 5.89 -19.48
CA ILE A 172 8.75 6.70 -19.96
C ILE A 172 8.33 6.28 -21.37
N GLU A 173 9.29 6.19 -22.28
CA GLU A 173 9.05 5.73 -23.64
C GLU A 173 9.00 4.20 -23.72
N ASP A 174 9.93 3.53 -23.03
CA ASP A 174 10.13 2.09 -23.16
C ASP A 174 9.01 1.27 -22.50
N LEU A 175 8.44 1.74 -21.39
CA LEU A 175 7.45 0.98 -20.63
C LEU A 175 6.13 1.72 -20.45
N LEU A 176 6.16 2.99 -19.98
CA LEU A 176 4.95 3.74 -19.68
C LEU A 176 4.16 4.12 -20.93
N GLU A 177 4.86 4.28 -22.08
CA GLU A 177 4.25 4.62 -23.37
C GLU A 177 3.43 5.92 -23.32
N ILE A 178 3.95 6.90 -22.59
CA ILE A 178 3.35 8.23 -22.45
C ILE A 178 4.29 9.30 -23.01
N ASP A 179 3.75 10.46 -23.37
CA ASP A 179 4.51 11.56 -23.93
C ASP A 179 5.54 12.10 -22.92
N ARG A 180 6.83 11.89 -23.24
CA ARG A 180 7.93 12.39 -22.42
C ARG A 180 7.88 13.91 -22.25
N ALA A 181 7.58 14.66 -23.29
CA ALA A 181 7.53 16.11 -23.23
C ALA A 181 6.44 16.61 -22.28
N LYS A 182 5.35 15.84 -22.14
CA LYS A 182 4.24 16.15 -21.24
C LYS A 182 4.49 15.72 -19.80
N TYR A 183 5.14 14.57 -19.59
CA TYR A 183 5.20 13.94 -18.26
C TYR A 183 6.57 14.00 -17.58
N PHE A 184 7.68 14.13 -18.32
CA PHE A 184 9.02 14.28 -17.74
C PHE A 184 9.36 15.75 -17.47
N GLN A 185 8.58 16.36 -16.59
CA GLN A 185 8.71 17.76 -16.20
C GLN A 185 8.91 17.89 -14.69
N GLU A 186 9.43 19.04 -14.23
CA GLU A 186 9.56 19.30 -12.79
C GLU A 186 8.21 19.21 -12.07
N ASP A 187 7.13 19.59 -12.73
CA ASP A 187 5.75 19.43 -12.26
C ASP A 187 5.09 18.13 -12.78
N GLY A 188 5.86 17.10 -12.99
CA GLY A 188 5.41 15.81 -13.49
C GLY A 188 6.08 14.65 -12.77
N LEU A 189 6.53 13.65 -13.54
CA LEU A 189 7.19 12.45 -13.02
C LEU A 189 8.67 12.68 -12.68
N LYS A 190 9.32 13.73 -13.23
CA LYS A 190 10.75 13.94 -13.12
C LYS A 190 11.21 14.08 -11.67
N TYR A 191 12.20 13.29 -11.29
CA TYR A 191 12.90 13.37 -10.01
C TYR A 191 14.41 13.25 -10.31
N TYR A 192 15.12 14.38 -10.38
CA TYR A 192 16.49 14.45 -10.92
C TYR A 192 16.57 13.76 -12.28
N ASP A 193 17.48 12.79 -12.46
CA ASP A 193 17.61 12.00 -13.69
C ASP A 193 16.73 10.73 -13.72
N MET A 194 15.85 10.58 -12.75
CA MET A 194 14.90 9.46 -12.59
C MET A 194 13.45 9.94 -12.73
N ILE A 195 12.53 9.01 -12.62
CA ILE A 195 11.11 9.28 -12.38
C ILE A 195 10.68 8.76 -11.02
N SER A 196 9.69 9.43 -10.44
CA SER A 196 8.98 8.96 -9.25
C SER A 196 7.51 8.75 -9.58
N PHE A 197 7.03 7.52 -9.42
CA PHE A 197 5.60 7.22 -9.61
C PHE A 197 4.75 7.96 -8.58
N LEU A 198 5.17 7.95 -7.31
CA LEU A 198 4.47 8.66 -6.25
C LEU A 198 4.30 10.15 -6.57
N LYS A 199 5.36 10.79 -7.09
CA LYS A 199 5.29 12.18 -7.53
C LYS A 199 4.20 12.37 -8.59
N GLY A 200 4.09 11.44 -9.55
CA GLY A 200 3.00 11.42 -10.53
C GLY A 200 1.63 11.35 -9.87
N GLY A 201 1.45 10.47 -8.89
CA GLY A 201 0.21 10.39 -8.09
C GLY A 201 -0.16 11.72 -7.43
N VAL A 202 0.83 12.39 -6.81
CA VAL A 202 0.61 13.70 -6.18
C VAL A 202 0.24 14.77 -7.22
N VAL A 203 0.94 14.81 -8.35
CA VAL A 203 0.73 15.87 -9.36
C VAL A 203 -0.61 15.71 -10.09
N TYR A 204 -0.95 14.51 -10.48
CA TYR A 204 -2.06 14.25 -11.43
C TYR A 204 -3.39 13.87 -10.79
N SER A 205 -3.44 13.61 -9.47
CA SER A 205 -4.71 13.38 -8.75
C SER A 205 -5.45 14.67 -8.48
N ASP A 206 -6.77 14.60 -8.29
CA ASP A 206 -7.59 15.76 -7.93
C ASP A 206 -7.36 16.16 -6.45
N TYR A 207 -7.12 15.19 -5.58
CA TYR A 207 -6.88 15.41 -4.14
C TYR A 207 -5.80 14.49 -3.60
N VAL A 208 -5.03 14.96 -2.63
CA VAL A 208 -3.95 14.21 -2.00
C VAL A 208 -4.19 14.11 -0.49
N THR A 209 -3.99 12.93 0.06
CA THR A 209 -4.07 12.73 1.51
C THR A 209 -2.84 12.01 2.03
N THR A 210 -2.60 12.13 3.33
CA THR A 210 -1.64 11.31 4.06
C THR A 210 -2.21 10.89 5.42
N VAL A 211 -1.46 10.09 6.17
CA VAL A 211 -1.98 9.28 7.28
C VAL A 211 -2.04 10.00 8.64
N SER A 212 -1.76 11.29 8.71
CA SER A 212 -2.05 12.14 9.87
C SER A 212 -1.87 13.63 9.54
N ASP A 213 -2.52 14.50 10.31
CA ASP A 213 -2.34 15.96 10.19
C ASP A 213 -0.87 16.35 10.40
N SER A 214 -0.22 15.80 11.43
CA SER A 214 1.20 16.05 11.68
C SER A 214 2.06 15.63 10.49
N TYR A 215 1.80 14.46 9.91
CA TYR A 215 2.57 13.98 8.77
C TYR A 215 2.35 14.83 7.52
N ALA A 216 1.16 15.40 7.31
CA ALA A 216 0.91 16.35 6.24
C ALA A 216 1.77 17.61 6.36
N GLU A 217 2.07 18.07 7.59
CA GLU A 217 3.00 19.19 7.82
C GLU A 217 4.46 18.75 7.70
N GLU A 218 4.82 17.60 8.23
CA GLU A 218 6.19 17.07 8.20
C GLU A 218 6.71 16.87 6.78
N ILE A 219 5.91 16.31 5.86
CA ILE A 219 6.34 16.08 4.47
C ILE A 219 6.55 17.37 3.66
N LYS A 220 6.09 18.53 4.16
CA LYS A 220 6.37 19.84 3.58
C LYS A 220 7.74 20.40 3.98
N THR A 221 8.47 19.73 4.87
CA THR A 221 9.81 20.15 5.32
C THR A 221 10.92 19.47 4.52
N SER A 222 12.08 20.12 4.42
CA SER A 222 13.25 19.53 3.73
C SER A 222 13.78 18.28 4.42
N GLU A 223 13.54 18.13 5.73
CA GLU A 223 14.03 17.00 6.54
C GLU A 223 13.20 15.73 6.31
N LEU A 224 11.88 15.86 6.18
CA LEU A 224 10.97 14.70 6.14
C LEU A 224 10.23 14.54 4.79
N GLY A 225 10.43 15.49 3.88
CA GLY A 225 9.78 15.50 2.55
C GLY A 225 10.48 14.65 1.49
N GLU A 226 11.48 13.83 1.87
CA GLU A 226 12.13 12.83 1.01
C GLU A 226 12.51 13.37 -0.39
N GLY A 227 12.99 14.62 -0.43
CA GLY A 227 13.44 15.31 -1.64
C GLY A 227 12.34 15.93 -2.51
N ILE A 228 11.07 15.81 -2.13
CA ILE A 228 9.93 16.40 -2.86
C ILE A 228 9.06 17.33 -2.01
N HIS A 229 9.59 17.84 -0.89
CA HIS A 229 8.87 18.74 0.03
C HIS A 229 8.27 19.97 -0.67
N GLY A 230 8.98 20.57 -1.63
CA GLY A 230 8.49 21.71 -2.41
C GLY A 230 7.21 21.41 -3.20
N LEU A 231 7.02 20.14 -3.59
CA LEU A 231 5.80 19.70 -4.25
C LEU A 231 4.61 19.77 -3.30
N PHE A 232 4.77 19.33 -2.04
CA PHE A 232 3.71 19.38 -1.03
C PHE A 232 3.40 20.80 -0.60
N GLN A 233 4.39 21.69 -0.54
CA GLN A 233 4.17 23.11 -0.33
C GLN A 233 3.35 23.74 -1.47
N LYS A 234 3.68 23.40 -2.72
CA LYS A 234 2.97 23.89 -3.92
C LYS A 234 1.50 23.41 -3.95
N TYR A 235 1.25 22.16 -3.57
CA TYR A 235 -0.07 21.55 -3.61
C TYR A 235 -0.78 21.48 -2.26
N ASP A 236 -0.36 22.32 -1.30
CA ASP A 236 -0.93 22.38 0.05
C ASP A 236 -2.47 22.55 0.05
N TYR A 237 -3.00 23.34 -0.87
CA TYR A 237 -4.44 23.62 -1.00
C TYR A 237 -5.30 22.37 -1.27
N ARG A 238 -4.71 21.24 -1.65
CA ARG A 238 -5.38 19.96 -1.89
C ARG A 238 -4.74 18.79 -1.14
N LEU A 239 -3.91 19.07 -0.16
CA LEU A 239 -3.28 18.10 0.73
C LEU A 239 -3.97 18.12 2.09
N SER A 240 -4.32 16.95 2.62
CA SER A 240 -4.85 16.80 3.97
C SER A 240 -4.25 15.60 4.68
N GLY A 241 -4.09 15.70 5.99
CA GLY A 241 -3.79 14.58 6.87
C GLY A 241 -5.10 13.94 7.36
N ILE A 242 -5.17 12.61 7.36
CA ILE A 242 -6.30 11.85 7.92
C ILE A 242 -5.75 10.69 8.74
N VAL A 243 -5.92 10.74 10.06
CA VAL A 243 -5.41 9.69 10.95
C VAL A 243 -6.10 8.36 10.65
N ASN A 244 -5.28 7.31 10.46
CA ASN A 244 -5.80 5.96 10.24
C ASN A 244 -6.63 5.47 11.45
N GLY A 245 -7.80 4.93 11.18
CA GLY A 245 -8.64 4.28 12.16
C GLY A 245 -8.18 2.85 12.48
N ILE A 246 -8.76 2.28 13.52
CA ILE A 246 -8.55 0.88 13.91
C ILE A 246 -9.89 0.16 13.86
N ASP A 247 -9.95 -0.95 13.12
CA ASP A 247 -11.09 -1.86 13.19
C ASP A 247 -11.02 -2.69 14.47
N LYS A 248 -11.79 -2.28 15.47
CA LYS A 248 -11.84 -2.97 16.78
C LYS A 248 -12.27 -4.43 16.68
N SER A 249 -13.00 -4.84 15.65
CA SER A 249 -13.41 -6.23 15.47
C SER A 249 -12.23 -7.15 15.12
N SER A 250 -11.17 -6.59 14.53
CA SER A 250 -9.94 -7.31 14.18
C SER A 250 -9.00 -7.52 15.38
N TYR A 251 -9.26 -6.85 16.51
CA TYR A 251 -8.45 -6.96 17.73
C TYR A 251 -9.26 -7.60 18.85
N PRO A 252 -9.03 -8.89 19.16
CA PRO A 252 -9.77 -9.58 20.21
C PRO A 252 -9.52 -8.92 21.56
N LEU A 253 -10.60 -8.60 22.26
CA LEU A 253 -10.50 -8.18 23.67
C LEU A 253 -10.11 -9.38 24.51
N PHE A 254 -8.90 -9.37 25.05
CA PHE A 254 -8.48 -10.41 25.97
C PHE A 254 -9.20 -10.26 27.31
N LYS A 255 -9.94 -11.31 27.72
CA LYS A 255 -10.60 -11.37 29.04
C LYS A 255 -9.61 -11.64 30.17
N LYS A 256 -8.36 -12.05 29.85
CA LYS A 256 -7.33 -12.36 30.85
C LYS A 256 -6.62 -11.08 31.30
N SER A 257 -6.14 -11.07 32.55
CA SER A 257 -5.27 -9.98 33.02
C SER A 257 -3.94 -9.92 32.28
N HIS A 258 -3.31 -8.74 32.24
CA HIS A 258 -1.97 -8.57 31.67
C HIS A 258 -0.94 -9.50 32.31
N LYS A 259 -1.04 -9.74 33.62
CA LYS A 259 -0.21 -10.69 34.37
C LYS A 259 -0.33 -12.10 33.83
N THR A 260 -1.55 -12.57 33.59
CA THR A 260 -1.83 -13.91 33.06
C THR A 260 -1.30 -14.02 31.61
N LEU A 261 -1.56 -13.01 30.77
CA LEU A 261 -1.11 -12.99 29.39
C LEU A 261 0.44 -12.98 29.29
N LYS A 262 1.11 -12.23 30.16
CA LYS A 262 2.57 -12.24 30.26
C LYS A 262 3.10 -13.63 30.62
N ALA A 263 2.57 -14.26 31.64
CA ALA A 263 2.97 -15.61 32.04
C ALA A 263 2.73 -16.65 30.94
N ASP A 264 1.60 -16.57 30.24
CA ASP A 264 1.31 -17.43 29.08
C ASP A 264 2.34 -17.22 27.95
N LEU A 265 2.70 -15.95 27.65
CA LEU A 265 3.69 -15.63 26.64
C LEU A 265 5.11 -16.12 27.04
N GLN A 266 5.51 -15.89 28.29
CA GLN A 266 6.78 -16.38 28.82
C GLN A 266 6.89 -17.90 28.67
N LYS A 267 5.85 -18.65 29.06
CA LYS A 267 5.79 -20.11 28.86
C LYS A 267 5.90 -20.51 27.39
N LYS A 268 5.12 -19.86 26.53
CA LYS A 268 5.12 -20.15 25.08
C LYS A 268 6.49 -19.98 24.44
N LEU A 269 7.27 -19.00 24.89
CA LEU A 269 8.59 -18.67 24.36
C LEU A 269 9.74 -19.34 25.11
N GLY A 270 9.49 -20.18 26.11
CA GLY A 270 10.52 -20.83 26.90
C GLY A 270 11.31 -19.89 27.82
N LEU A 271 10.73 -18.72 28.14
CA LEU A 271 11.33 -17.78 29.08
C LEU A 271 10.98 -18.16 30.51
N ASN A 272 11.79 -17.72 31.49
CA ASN A 272 11.44 -17.85 32.90
C ASN A 272 10.13 -17.11 33.19
N VAL A 273 9.21 -17.79 33.85
CA VAL A 273 7.92 -17.20 34.24
C VAL A 273 8.10 -16.37 35.49
N GLU A 274 8.31 -15.08 35.31
CA GLU A 274 8.59 -14.14 36.37
C GLU A 274 7.66 -12.93 36.30
N GLU A 275 6.88 -12.74 37.34
CA GLU A 275 5.88 -11.68 37.37
C GLU A 275 6.51 -10.28 37.39
N LYS A 276 7.57 -10.11 38.18
CA LYS A 276 8.20 -8.79 38.42
C LYS A 276 9.17 -8.37 37.32
N THR A 277 9.78 -9.31 36.60
CA THR A 277 10.70 -9.01 35.51
C THR A 277 9.98 -8.33 34.34
N PRO A 278 10.36 -7.12 33.93
CA PRO A 278 9.72 -6.49 32.77
C PRO A 278 9.93 -7.31 31.49
N LEU A 279 8.86 -7.47 30.70
CA LEU A 279 8.91 -8.09 29.38
C LEU A 279 8.75 -7.00 28.32
N VAL A 280 9.81 -6.73 27.59
CA VAL A 280 9.84 -5.77 26.49
C VAL A 280 9.64 -6.53 25.18
N ALA A 281 8.70 -6.11 24.38
CA ALA A 281 8.40 -6.76 23.10
C ALA A 281 8.43 -5.76 21.94
N ILE A 282 8.98 -6.19 20.80
CA ILE A 282 8.95 -5.48 19.54
C ILE A 282 8.33 -6.38 18.49
N ILE A 283 7.29 -5.87 17.81
CA ILE A 283 6.63 -6.54 16.70
C ILE A 283 6.68 -5.60 15.51
N THR A 284 7.58 -5.87 14.55
CA THR A 284 7.79 -4.95 13.43
C THR A 284 8.53 -5.62 12.28
N ARG A 285 8.54 -4.96 11.10
CA ARG A 285 9.52 -5.30 10.05
C ARG A 285 10.93 -4.97 10.56
N LEU A 286 11.90 -5.83 10.23
CA LEU A 286 13.29 -5.60 10.57
C LEU A 286 13.93 -4.70 9.51
N ASP A 287 13.77 -3.40 9.68
CA ASP A 287 14.36 -2.37 8.83
C ASP A 287 14.81 -1.16 9.66
N ARG A 288 15.69 -0.35 9.06
CA ARG A 288 16.28 0.83 9.72
C ARG A 288 15.21 1.84 10.19
N GLN A 289 14.11 1.99 9.45
CA GLN A 289 13.04 2.93 9.76
C GLN A 289 12.38 2.64 11.12
N LYS A 290 12.50 1.40 11.60
CA LYS A 290 11.93 0.96 12.89
C LYS A 290 12.87 1.20 14.09
N GLY A 291 13.99 1.87 13.87
CA GLY A 291 14.92 2.23 14.94
C GLY A 291 15.71 1.05 15.53
N LEU A 292 15.77 -0.08 14.82
CA LEU A 292 16.46 -1.28 15.31
C LEU A 292 17.97 -1.05 15.50
N ASP A 293 18.56 -0.13 14.75
CA ASP A 293 19.98 0.25 14.95
C ASP A 293 20.25 0.72 16.39
N TYR A 294 19.33 1.51 16.98
CA TYR A 294 19.44 1.95 18.38
C TYR A 294 19.35 0.79 19.37
N ILE A 295 18.49 -0.18 19.07
CA ILE A 295 18.30 -1.36 19.91
C ILE A 295 19.54 -2.23 19.87
N VAL A 296 20.09 -2.48 18.67
CA VAL A 296 21.31 -3.27 18.49
C VAL A 296 22.49 -2.60 19.22
N GLU A 297 22.64 -1.27 19.09
CA GLU A 297 23.70 -0.51 19.74
C GLU A 297 23.62 -0.58 21.27
N LYS A 298 22.42 -0.57 21.83
CA LYS A 298 22.17 -0.52 23.28
C LYS A 298 21.72 -1.84 23.89
N PHE A 299 21.82 -2.94 23.15
CA PHE A 299 21.23 -4.22 23.56
C PHE A 299 21.77 -4.73 24.89
N ASP A 300 23.11 -4.72 25.07
CA ASP A 300 23.75 -5.20 26.30
C ASP A 300 23.38 -4.33 27.51
N GLU A 301 23.30 -3.00 27.32
CA GLU A 301 22.85 -2.08 28.37
C GLU A 301 21.41 -2.36 28.76
N MET A 302 20.53 -2.59 27.77
CA MET A 302 19.13 -2.95 28.02
C MET A 302 18.99 -4.26 28.77
N MET A 303 19.76 -5.29 28.39
CA MET A 303 19.73 -6.59 29.07
C MET A 303 20.28 -6.52 30.49
N SER A 304 21.24 -5.63 30.77
CA SER A 304 21.77 -5.41 32.14
C SER A 304 20.71 -4.87 33.12
N LEU A 305 19.59 -4.32 32.62
CA LEU A 305 18.47 -3.87 33.45
C LEU A 305 17.65 -5.05 34.02
N GLY A 306 17.97 -6.29 33.72
CA GLY A 306 17.26 -7.46 34.18
C GLY A 306 15.87 -7.63 33.54
N ILE A 307 15.76 -7.26 32.27
CA ILE A 307 14.54 -7.42 31.50
C ILE A 307 14.54 -8.73 30.70
N GLN A 308 13.36 -9.14 30.25
CA GLN A 308 13.19 -10.12 29.17
C GLN A 308 12.87 -9.38 27.89
N PHE A 309 13.48 -9.79 26.78
CA PHE A 309 13.29 -9.16 25.49
C PHE A 309 12.75 -10.14 24.45
N VAL A 310 11.72 -9.73 23.70
CA VAL A 310 11.09 -10.53 22.66
C VAL A 310 10.98 -9.70 21.37
N LEU A 311 11.46 -10.25 20.28
CA LEU A 311 11.32 -9.63 18.96
C LEU A 311 10.61 -10.59 18.00
N LEU A 312 9.57 -10.08 17.33
CA LEU A 312 8.85 -10.78 16.28
C LEU A 312 8.89 -9.93 15.02
N GLY A 313 9.52 -10.44 13.97
CA GLY A 313 9.62 -9.73 12.70
C GLY A 313 10.40 -10.48 11.65
N THR A 314 10.32 -9.97 10.42
CA THR A 314 11.14 -10.38 9.27
C THR A 314 11.67 -9.15 8.57
N GLY A 315 12.80 -9.24 7.86
CA GLY A 315 13.39 -8.11 7.14
C GLY A 315 14.86 -8.28 6.84
N GLU A 316 15.64 -7.23 7.07
CA GLU A 316 17.07 -7.19 6.78
C GLU A 316 17.84 -8.18 7.68
N LYS A 317 18.71 -8.99 7.06
CA LYS A 317 19.47 -10.05 7.77
C LYS A 317 20.46 -9.53 8.82
N ARG A 318 20.77 -8.24 8.81
CA ARG A 318 21.70 -7.63 9.78
C ARG A 318 21.09 -7.46 11.18
N TYR A 319 19.79 -7.54 11.28
CA TYR A 319 19.07 -7.55 12.55
C TYR A 319 18.70 -9.00 12.94
#